data_dbb8b4dead09455a161331e8d6f9c812
#
_entry.id   dbb8b4dead09455a161331e8d6f9c812
#
_cell.length_a   1.000
_cell.length_b   1.000
_cell.length_c   1.000
_cell.angle_alpha   90.00
_cell.angle_beta   90.00
_cell.angle_gamma   90.00
#
_symmetry.space_group_name_H-M   'P 1'
#
loop_
_entity.id
_entity.type
_entity.pdbx_description
1 polymer ?
#
loop_
_entity_poly.entity_id
_entity_poly.type
_entity_poly.pdbx_seq_one_letter_code
_entity_poly.pdbx_strand_id
1 'polypeptide(L)'
;MNILLLNGGKSFGHSHGRLNATLHDVAKETLSGLGHVIQETVIDAGYDIETEIEKYLWADAIVYQMPGWWMGEPWIVKKYTDEVFTVGHGRLYASDGRSRRDAAKKYGSGGLLQGRKHMLSLTWNAPLEAFTEPDQFFNGTGVDNVYMHFHRANEFLGTEALPTFLCNDVIKAPDVPKYTAAYQAHLQQVFGLAG
;
A
#
# COMPACT_ATOMS: atom_id res chain seq x y z
N MET A 1 7.18 -7.97 -14.08
CA MET A 1 7.67 -7.18 -12.92
C MET A 1 7.72 -8.10 -11.70
N ASN A 2 8.57 -7.77 -10.75
CA ASN A 2 8.61 -8.36 -9.42
C ASN A 2 7.68 -7.55 -8.50
N ILE A 3 6.69 -8.18 -7.88
CA ILE A 3 5.72 -7.46 -7.04
C ILE A 3 5.72 -8.07 -5.62
N LEU A 4 5.88 -7.20 -4.63
CA LEU A 4 5.71 -7.53 -3.21
C LEU A 4 4.27 -7.24 -2.79
N LEU A 5 3.53 -8.25 -2.36
CA LEU A 5 2.20 -8.12 -1.78
C LEU A 5 2.27 -8.15 -0.26
N LEU A 6 1.81 -7.10 0.39
CA LEU A 6 1.76 -6.98 1.85
C LEU A 6 0.31 -7.03 2.33
N ASN A 7 -0.03 -8.03 3.16
CA ASN A 7 -1.34 -8.13 3.78
C ASN A 7 -1.28 -7.57 5.20
N GLY A 8 -1.87 -6.38 5.40
CA GLY A 8 -2.03 -5.71 6.68
C GLY A 8 -3.38 -5.99 7.37
N GLY A 9 -4.14 -6.96 6.88
CA GLY A 9 -5.36 -7.41 7.53
C GLY A 9 -5.07 -8.14 8.84
N LYS A 10 -5.96 -7.96 9.84
CA LYS A 10 -5.84 -8.59 11.16
C LYS A 10 -7.22 -8.94 11.71
N SER A 11 -7.31 -10.08 12.40
CA SER A 11 -8.47 -10.37 13.23
C SER A 11 -8.37 -9.58 14.53
N PHE A 12 -9.23 -8.56 14.67
CA PHE A 12 -9.28 -7.70 15.86
C PHE A 12 -10.67 -7.06 16.04
N GLY A 13 -11.19 -7.08 17.25
CA GLY A 13 -12.52 -6.54 17.56
C GLY A 13 -13.60 -7.22 16.73
N HIS A 14 -14.32 -6.45 15.91
CA HIS A 14 -15.38 -6.93 15.03
C HIS A 14 -14.86 -7.31 13.63
N SER A 15 -13.60 -7.06 13.32
CA SER A 15 -12.98 -7.41 12.04
C SER A 15 -12.33 -8.79 12.13
N HIS A 16 -12.64 -9.65 11.17
CA HIS A 16 -12.01 -10.97 11.04
C HIS A 16 -10.90 -11.02 10.00
N GLY A 17 -10.58 -9.90 9.35
CA GLY A 17 -9.54 -9.80 8.32
C GLY A 17 -9.88 -10.50 6.99
N ARG A 18 -11.03 -11.17 6.89
CA ARG A 18 -11.38 -12.04 5.75
C ARG A 18 -11.42 -11.33 4.42
N LEU A 19 -12.02 -10.13 4.34
CA LEU A 19 -12.07 -9.40 3.07
C LEU A 19 -10.67 -9.03 2.58
N ASN A 20 -9.78 -8.58 3.49
CA ASN A 20 -8.40 -8.27 3.12
C ASN A 20 -7.63 -9.51 2.68
N ALA A 21 -7.86 -10.68 3.31
CA ALA A 21 -7.29 -11.95 2.84
C ALA A 21 -7.80 -12.31 1.43
N THR A 22 -9.12 -12.21 1.20
CA THR A 22 -9.72 -12.47 -0.12
C THR A 22 -9.14 -11.55 -1.21
N LEU A 23 -9.03 -10.24 -0.94
CA LEU A 23 -8.47 -9.29 -1.92
C LEU A 23 -6.97 -9.54 -2.13
N HIS A 24 -6.23 -9.93 -1.10
CA HIS A 24 -4.84 -10.32 -1.23
C HIS A 24 -4.67 -11.52 -2.17
N ASP A 25 -5.50 -12.56 -2.02
CA ASP A 25 -5.50 -13.73 -2.90
C ASP A 25 -5.89 -13.34 -4.34
N VAL A 26 -6.90 -12.49 -4.52
CA VAL A 26 -7.28 -11.93 -5.83
C VAL A 26 -6.11 -11.19 -6.48
N ALA A 27 -5.37 -10.38 -5.72
CA ALA A 27 -4.19 -9.69 -6.24
C ALA A 27 -3.12 -10.67 -6.69
N LYS A 28 -2.81 -11.67 -5.86
CA LYS A 28 -1.83 -12.72 -6.17
C LYS A 28 -2.18 -13.47 -7.46
N GLU A 29 -3.42 -13.94 -7.58
CA GLU A 29 -3.90 -14.68 -8.76
C GLU A 29 -3.89 -13.80 -10.01
N THR A 30 -4.43 -12.58 -9.92
CA THR A 30 -4.53 -11.66 -11.06
C THR A 30 -3.15 -11.26 -11.57
N LEU A 31 -2.26 -10.83 -10.67
CA LEU A 31 -0.93 -10.35 -11.05
C LEU A 31 -0.04 -11.50 -11.56
N SER A 32 -0.15 -12.71 -10.98
CA SER A 32 0.51 -13.91 -11.50
C SER A 32 -0.01 -14.27 -12.89
N GLY A 33 -1.33 -14.18 -13.11
CA GLY A 33 -1.97 -14.39 -14.41
C GLY A 33 -1.52 -13.39 -15.49
N LEU A 34 -1.12 -12.17 -15.08
CA LEU A 34 -0.51 -11.15 -15.94
C LEU A 34 0.99 -11.38 -16.20
N GLY A 35 1.58 -12.45 -15.66
CA GLY A 35 2.99 -12.80 -15.85
C GLY A 35 3.96 -12.10 -14.90
N HIS A 36 3.47 -11.54 -13.80
CA HIS A 36 4.34 -10.96 -12.75
C HIS A 36 4.83 -12.04 -11.78
N VAL A 37 6.01 -11.83 -11.19
CA VAL A 37 6.56 -12.68 -10.14
C VAL A 37 6.18 -12.08 -8.79
N ILE A 38 5.60 -12.89 -7.90
CA ILE A 38 5.03 -12.42 -6.64
C ILE A 38 5.85 -12.97 -5.46
N GLN A 39 6.19 -12.09 -4.53
CA GLN A 39 6.50 -12.41 -3.15
C GLN A 39 5.45 -11.79 -2.24
N GLU A 40 5.19 -12.44 -1.10
CA GLU A 40 4.14 -11.97 -0.19
C GLU A 40 4.59 -11.96 1.27
N THR A 41 3.96 -11.11 2.07
CA THR A 41 4.06 -11.10 3.52
C THR A 41 2.69 -10.86 4.13
N VAL A 42 2.25 -11.78 4.99
CA VAL A 42 1.09 -11.57 5.87
C VAL A 42 1.64 -11.02 7.19
N ILE A 43 1.50 -9.71 7.39
CA ILE A 43 2.15 -9.00 8.50
C ILE A 43 1.74 -9.57 9.87
N ASP A 44 0.47 -9.95 10.05
CA ASP A 44 -0.05 -10.53 11.31
C ASP A 44 0.51 -11.92 11.62
N ALA A 45 1.04 -12.63 10.63
CA ALA A 45 1.71 -13.91 10.82
C ALA A 45 3.15 -13.77 11.34
N GLY A 46 3.68 -12.57 11.39
CA GLY A 46 5.07 -12.26 11.72
C GLY A 46 5.98 -12.19 10.50
N TYR A 47 7.13 -11.56 10.66
CA TYR A 47 8.11 -11.35 9.60
C TYR A 47 9.52 -11.21 10.20
N ASP A 48 10.51 -11.48 9.37
CA ASP A 48 11.92 -11.19 9.67
C ASP A 48 12.31 -9.91 8.93
N ILE A 49 12.84 -8.93 9.66
CA ILE A 49 13.09 -7.57 9.13
C ILE A 49 14.11 -7.60 7.98
N GLU A 50 15.17 -8.39 8.09
CA GLU A 50 16.18 -8.48 7.04
C GLU A 50 15.61 -9.10 5.76
N THR A 51 14.79 -10.13 5.91
CA THR A 51 14.07 -10.75 4.79
C THR A 51 13.13 -9.76 4.12
N GLU A 52 12.42 -8.92 4.88
CA GLU A 52 11.54 -7.90 4.32
C GLU A 52 12.32 -6.83 3.55
N ILE A 53 13.48 -6.38 4.06
CA ILE A 53 14.35 -5.44 3.34
C ILE A 53 14.79 -6.03 1.99
N GLU A 54 15.16 -7.32 1.94
CA GLU A 54 15.49 -8.00 0.67
C GLU A 54 14.30 -8.04 -0.30
N LYS A 55 13.06 -8.26 0.20
CA LYS A 55 11.86 -8.20 -0.62
C LYS A 55 11.62 -6.80 -1.22
N TYR A 56 11.83 -5.73 -0.43
CA TYR A 56 11.76 -4.35 -0.95
C TYR A 56 12.81 -4.09 -2.02
N LEU A 57 14.03 -4.58 -1.84
CA LEU A 57 15.11 -4.43 -2.82
C LEU A 57 14.86 -5.25 -4.09
N TRP A 58 14.16 -6.35 -4.00
CA TRP A 58 13.81 -7.21 -5.12
C TRP A 58 12.60 -6.70 -5.91
N ALA A 59 11.64 -6.06 -5.25
CA ALA A 59 10.37 -5.66 -5.85
C ALA A 59 10.51 -4.45 -6.79
N ASP A 60 9.85 -4.49 -7.94
CA ASP A 60 9.62 -3.32 -8.81
C ASP A 60 8.39 -2.51 -8.33
N ALA A 61 7.43 -3.19 -7.69
CA ALA A 61 6.26 -2.56 -7.09
C ALA A 61 5.87 -3.24 -5.77
N ILE A 62 5.34 -2.43 -4.84
CA ILE A 62 4.84 -2.88 -3.54
C ILE A 62 3.33 -2.59 -3.48
N VAL A 63 2.51 -3.58 -3.16
CA VAL A 63 1.07 -3.44 -2.99
C VAL A 63 0.70 -3.70 -1.53
N TYR A 64 0.10 -2.71 -0.89
CA TYR A 64 -0.37 -2.79 0.50
C TYR A 64 -1.87 -3.06 0.50
N GLN A 65 -2.28 -4.29 0.85
CA GLN A 65 -3.67 -4.66 1.09
C GLN A 65 -3.98 -4.49 2.57
N MET A 66 -4.82 -3.53 2.95
CA MET A 66 -5.09 -3.26 4.36
C MET A 66 -6.46 -2.61 4.62
N PRO A 67 -7.06 -2.82 5.82
CA PRO A 67 -8.25 -2.08 6.22
C PRO A 67 -7.88 -0.66 6.65
N GLY A 68 -8.81 0.28 6.48
CA GLY A 68 -8.75 1.59 7.11
C GLY A 68 -9.23 1.50 8.57
N TRP A 69 -8.34 1.74 9.52
CA TRP A 69 -8.66 1.77 10.95
C TRP A 69 -8.33 3.14 11.53
N TRP A 70 -9.33 3.80 12.12
CA TRP A 70 -9.13 5.10 12.77
C TRP A 70 -8.36 6.09 11.89
N MET A 71 -8.84 6.28 10.65
CA MET A 71 -8.37 7.25 9.64
C MET A 71 -6.96 6.97 9.08
N GLY A 72 -6.47 5.73 9.22
CA GLY A 72 -5.16 5.35 8.70
C GLY A 72 -5.00 3.84 8.59
N GLU A 73 -3.76 3.41 8.48
CA GLU A 73 -3.37 2.00 8.47
C GLU A 73 -3.53 1.35 9.86
N PRO A 74 -3.74 0.02 9.93
CA PRO A 74 -3.68 -0.72 11.18
C PRO A 74 -2.32 -0.58 11.87
N TRP A 75 -2.31 -0.58 13.22
CA TRP A 75 -1.05 -0.46 13.98
C TRP A 75 0.02 -1.50 13.60
N ILE A 76 -0.40 -2.70 13.16
CA ILE A 76 0.55 -3.73 12.72
C ILE A 76 1.29 -3.32 11.45
N VAL A 77 0.62 -2.59 10.55
CA VAL A 77 1.23 -2.04 9.33
C VAL A 77 2.16 -0.90 9.69
N LYS A 78 1.74 -0.01 10.61
CA LYS A 78 2.61 1.07 11.10
C LYS A 78 3.85 0.51 11.80
N LYS A 79 3.69 -0.51 12.67
CA LYS A 79 4.82 -1.22 13.28
C LYS A 79 5.75 -1.81 12.24
N TYR A 80 5.21 -2.52 11.23
CA TYR A 80 5.98 -3.09 10.14
C TYR A 80 6.81 -2.04 9.40
N THR A 81 6.20 -0.94 9.00
CA THR A 81 6.91 0.13 8.29
C THR A 81 7.95 0.80 9.17
N ASP A 82 7.66 1.05 10.45
CA ASP A 82 8.64 1.64 11.38
C ASP A 82 9.86 0.73 11.57
N GLU A 83 9.66 -0.57 11.73
CA GLU A 83 10.76 -1.52 11.92
C GLU A 83 11.59 -1.70 10.63
N VAL A 84 10.92 -2.04 9.52
CA VAL A 84 11.59 -2.35 8.24
C VAL A 84 12.28 -1.11 7.66
N PHE A 85 11.62 0.05 7.67
CA PHE A 85 12.21 1.27 7.11
C PHE A 85 13.35 1.80 7.98
N THR A 86 13.24 1.72 9.31
CA THR A 86 14.30 2.16 10.21
C THR A 86 15.56 1.31 10.04
N VAL A 87 15.44 -0.02 10.04
CA VAL A 87 16.57 -0.93 9.83
C VAL A 87 17.09 -0.86 8.39
N GLY A 88 16.23 -0.55 7.44
CA GLY A 88 16.56 -0.39 6.03
C GLY A 88 17.44 0.83 5.68
N HIS A 89 17.86 1.65 6.66
CA HIS A 89 18.80 2.75 6.43
C HIS A 89 20.09 2.25 5.75
N GLY A 90 20.54 2.97 4.74
CA GLY A 90 21.70 2.60 3.91
C GLY A 90 21.37 1.62 2.78
N ARG A 91 20.15 1.04 2.74
CA ARG A 91 19.71 0.07 1.74
C ARG A 91 18.41 0.50 1.04
N LEU A 92 17.40 0.96 1.77
CA LEU A 92 16.15 1.50 1.23
C LEU A 92 16.23 3.01 1.02
N TYR A 93 16.98 3.70 1.85
CA TYR A 93 17.29 5.14 1.75
C TYR A 93 18.65 5.44 2.37
N ALA A 94 19.36 6.43 1.83
CA ALA A 94 20.70 6.79 2.29
C ALA A 94 20.69 7.88 3.38
N SER A 95 19.73 8.82 3.29
CA SER A 95 19.58 9.98 4.19
C SER A 95 18.23 10.64 3.94
N ASP A 96 17.97 11.78 4.56
CA ASP A 96 16.81 12.62 4.23
C ASP A 96 16.95 13.38 2.90
N GLY A 97 18.08 13.27 2.22
CA GLY A 97 18.36 13.87 0.93
C GLY A 97 18.88 15.31 0.98
N ARG A 98 18.73 16.02 2.10
CA ARG A 98 19.22 17.43 2.20
C ARG A 98 20.74 17.53 2.12
N SER A 99 21.22 18.59 1.51
CA SER A 99 22.64 18.91 1.47
C SER A 99 22.87 20.40 1.69
N ARG A 100 23.81 20.75 2.56
CA ARG A 100 24.25 22.14 2.74
C ARG A 100 25.05 22.67 1.55
N ARG A 101 25.58 21.74 0.72
CA ARG A 101 26.42 22.09 -0.45
C ARG A 101 25.61 22.18 -1.74
N ASP A 102 24.37 21.67 -1.76
CA ASP A 102 23.53 21.59 -2.95
C ASP A 102 22.08 21.91 -2.55
N ALA A 103 21.63 23.12 -2.81
CA ALA A 103 20.28 23.60 -2.49
C ALA A 103 19.18 22.92 -3.34
N ALA A 104 19.52 22.23 -4.43
CA ALA A 104 18.58 21.46 -5.23
C ALA A 104 18.17 20.15 -4.52
N LYS A 105 18.97 19.65 -3.60
CA LYS A 105 18.67 18.47 -2.77
C LYS A 105 17.72 18.83 -1.64
N LYS A 106 16.50 18.33 -1.76
CA LYS A 106 15.39 18.60 -0.82
C LYS A 106 15.19 17.44 0.15
N TYR A 107 14.48 17.72 1.25
CA TYR A 107 14.01 16.69 2.17
C TYR A 107 13.15 15.66 1.43
N GLY A 108 13.39 14.36 1.70
CA GLY A 108 12.73 13.24 1.05
C GLY A 108 13.39 12.78 -0.26
N SER A 109 14.52 13.37 -0.68
CA SER A 109 15.22 12.99 -1.93
C SER A 109 16.33 11.96 -1.75
N GLY A 110 16.47 11.37 -0.56
CA GLY A 110 17.54 10.40 -0.24
C GLY A 110 17.18 8.93 -0.42
N GLY A 111 16.01 8.64 -0.98
CA GLY A 111 15.53 7.27 -1.24
C GLY A 111 16.39 6.55 -2.27
N LEU A 112 16.58 5.24 -2.07
CA LEU A 112 17.38 4.37 -2.96
C LEU A 112 16.52 3.47 -3.85
N LEU A 113 15.18 3.50 -3.67
CA LEU A 113 14.23 2.71 -4.46
C LEU A 113 13.66 3.49 -5.66
N GLN A 114 14.47 4.34 -6.29
CA GLN A 114 14.07 5.13 -7.46
C GLN A 114 13.60 4.24 -8.63
N GLY A 115 12.53 4.67 -9.32
CA GLY A 115 11.92 3.93 -10.41
C GLY A 115 10.97 2.81 -9.99
N ARG A 116 10.86 2.53 -8.68
CA ARG A 116 9.92 1.56 -8.12
C ARG A 116 8.59 2.23 -7.77
N LYS A 117 7.55 1.42 -7.62
CA LYS A 117 6.18 1.88 -7.41
C LYS A 117 5.63 1.37 -6.09
N HIS A 118 4.62 2.06 -5.56
CA HIS A 118 3.76 1.51 -4.49
C HIS A 118 2.29 1.77 -4.79
N MET A 119 1.42 0.87 -4.35
CA MET A 119 -0.03 0.96 -4.50
C MET A 119 -0.71 0.65 -3.17
N LEU A 120 -1.74 1.39 -2.83
CA LEU A 120 -2.63 1.07 -1.71
C LEU A 120 -3.88 0.36 -2.23
N SER A 121 -4.28 -0.70 -1.54
CA SER A 121 -5.56 -1.38 -1.71
C SER A 121 -6.27 -1.39 -0.35
N LEU A 122 -7.34 -0.61 -0.25
CA LEU A 122 -7.95 -0.25 1.02
C LEU A 122 -9.37 -0.78 1.13
N THR A 123 -9.76 -1.23 2.33
CA THR A 123 -11.14 -1.58 2.67
C THR A 123 -11.64 -0.66 3.78
N TRP A 124 -12.77 0.03 3.54
CA TRP A 124 -13.34 1.01 4.46
C TRP A 124 -14.84 0.81 4.68
N ASN A 125 -15.28 0.98 5.93
CA ASN A 125 -16.70 1.06 6.23
C ASN A 125 -17.18 2.53 6.21
N ALA A 126 -16.87 3.24 5.13
CA ALA A 126 -17.35 4.58 4.85
C ALA A 126 -17.80 4.64 3.38
N PRO A 127 -18.85 5.39 3.05
CA PRO A 127 -19.29 5.57 1.67
C PRO A 127 -18.25 6.39 0.88
N LEU A 128 -18.29 6.27 -0.45
CA LEU A 128 -17.33 6.98 -1.31
C LEU A 128 -17.41 8.49 -1.13
N GLU A 129 -18.64 9.01 -0.99
CA GLU A 129 -18.92 10.43 -0.80
C GLU A 129 -18.21 11.03 0.41
N ALA A 130 -17.94 10.22 1.45
CA ALA A 130 -17.17 10.67 2.61
C ALA A 130 -15.78 11.20 2.23
N PHE A 131 -15.20 10.70 1.15
CA PHE A 131 -13.87 11.09 0.64
C PHE A 131 -13.94 12.13 -0.46
N THR A 132 -15.01 12.14 -1.27
CA THR A 132 -15.06 12.90 -2.53
C THR A 132 -15.88 14.19 -2.45
N GLU A 133 -16.83 14.27 -1.52
CA GLU A 133 -17.71 15.44 -1.42
C GLU A 133 -17.17 16.49 -0.43
N PRO A 134 -17.17 17.78 -0.82
CA PRO A 134 -16.55 18.84 0.00
C PRO A 134 -17.22 19.07 1.37
N ASP A 135 -18.52 18.76 1.51
CA ASP A 135 -19.30 18.89 2.74
C ASP A 135 -19.30 17.62 3.61
N GLN A 136 -18.60 16.56 3.18
CA GLN A 136 -18.49 15.30 3.88
C GLN A 136 -17.23 15.25 4.76
N PHE A 137 -17.11 14.18 5.56
CA PHE A 137 -16.15 14.05 6.66
C PHE A 137 -14.69 14.35 6.28
N PHE A 138 -14.25 13.93 5.10
CA PHE A 138 -12.89 14.19 4.62
C PHE A 138 -12.77 15.40 3.69
N ASN A 139 -13.78 16.29 3.66
CA ASN A 139 -13.78 17.57 2.93
C ASN A 139 -13.43 17.44 1.44
N GLY A 140 -13.83 16.34 0.78
CA GLY A 140 -13.57 16.12 -0.64
C GLY A 140 -12.10 15.95 -1.01
N THR A 141 -11.22 15.68 -0.05
CA THR A 141 -9.77 15.63 -0.30
C THR A 141 -9.31 14.34 -1.01
N GLY A 142 -10.18 13.35 -1.10
CA GLY A 142 -9.85 12.04 -1.68
C GLY A 142 -9.07 11.12 -0.72
N VAL A 143 -9.10 9.83 -1.00
CA VAL A 143 -8.48 8.82 -0.15
C VAL A 143 -6.96 8.97 -0.05
N ASP A 144 -6.29 9.35 -1.14
CA ASP A 144 -4.83 9.51 -1.16
C ASP A 144 -4.37 10.64 -0.23
N ASN A 145 -5.18 11.69 -0.05
CA ASN A 145 -4.87 12.74 0.93
C ASN A 145 -5.12 12.29 2.38
N VAL A 146 -6.09 11.40 2.62
CA VAL A 146 -6.26 10.76 3.94
C VAL A 146 -5.02 9.90 4.27
N TYR A 147 -4.44 9.22 3.27
CA TYR A 147 -3.22 8.41 3.40
C TYR A 147 -1.93 9.14 2.99
N MET A 148 -1.93 10.47 2.92
CA MET A 148 -0.76 11.25 2.51
C MET A 148 0.49 10.89 3.33
N HIS A 149 0.36 10.69 4.63
CA HIS A 149 1.48 10.30 5.51
C HIS A 149 2.10 8.96 5.08
N PHE A 150 1.27 7.99 4.67
CA PHE A 150 1.72 6.66 4.24
C PHE A 150 2.36 6.72 2.84
N HIS A 151 1.78 7.48 1.91
CA HIS A 151 2.41 7.75 0.61
C HIS A 151 3.78 8.42 0.81
N ARG A 152 3.86 9.46 1.66
CA ARG A 152 5.13 10.15 1.94
C ARG A 152 6.19 9.26 2.57
N ALA A 153 5.81 8.31 3.42
CA ALA A 153 6.75 7.34 3.96
C ALA A 153 7.37 6.45 2.86
N ASN A 154 6.55 5.99 1.91
CA ASN A 154 7.02 5.23 0.75
C ASN A 154 7.83 6.08 -0.24
N GLU A 155 7.39 7.29 -0.53
CA GLU A 155 8.11 8.25 -1.38
C GLU A 155 9.48 8.65 -0.78
N PHE A 156 9.60 8.65 0.54
CA PHE A 156 10.87 8.88 1.22
C PHE A 156 11.90 7.78 0.91
N LEU A 157 11.44 6.55 0.62
CA LEU A 157 12.28 5.47 0.10
C LEU A 157 12.61 5.64 -1.39
N GLY A 158 11.92 6.53 -2.11
CA GLY A 158 12.12 6.79 -3.54
C GLY A 158 11.06 6.17 -4.46
N THR A 159 10.02 5.53 -3.92
CA THR A 159 8.96 4.93 -4.74
C THR A 159 7.96 5.98 -5.22
N GLU A 160 7.27 5.71 -6.33
CA GLU A 160 6.19 6.54 -6.85
C GLU A 160 4.82 5.88 -6.60
N ALA A 161 3.81 6.68 -6.23
CA ALA A 161 2.47 6.17 -6.00
C ALA A 161 1.78 5.76 -7.31
N LEU A 162 1.16 4.58 -7.30
CA LEU A 162 0.17 4.14 -8.28
C LEU A 162 -1.24 4.48 -7.77
N PRO A 163 -2.25 4.52 -8.66
CA PRO A 163 -3.64 4.78 -8.25
C PRO A 163 -4.11 3.84 -7.15
N THR A 164 -4.64 4.40 -6.06
CA THR A 164 -5.18 3.63 -4.94
C THR A 164 -6.48 2.93 -5.31
N PHE A 165 -6.63 1.66 -4.90
CA PHE A 165 -7.90 0.94 -4.93
C PHE A 165 -8.63 1.08 -3.60
N LEU A 166 -9.96 1.30 -3.63
CA LEU A 166 -10.78 1.50 -2.45
C LEU A 166 -12.09 0.70 -2.53
N CYS A 167 -12.30 -0.20 -1.55
CA CYS A 167 -13.62 -0.79 -1.28
C CYS A 167 -14.34 0.04 -0.21
N ASN A 168 -15.54 0.49 -0.52
CA ASN A 168 -16.39 1.30 0.37
C ASN A 168 -17.49 0.46 1.02
N ASP A 169 -18.05 0.93 2.15
CA ASP A 169 -19.21 0.36 2.85
C ASP A 169 -19.10 -1.14 3.17
N VAL A 170 -17.90 -1.62 3.45
CA VAL A 170 -17.58 -3.05 3.52
C VAL A 170 -18.27 -3.81 4.67
N ILE A 171 -18.89 -3.09 5.62
CA ILE A 171 -19.69 -3.68 6.71
C ILE A 171 -21.18 -3.39 6.51
N LYS A 172 -21.55 -2.15 6.14
CA LYS A 172 -22.96 -1.76 6.01
C LYS A 172 -23.64 -2.32 4.77
N ALA A 173 -22.90 -2.42 3.66
CA ALA A 173 -23.42 -2.92 2.39
C ALA A 173 -22.38 -3.80 1.68
N PRO A 174 -21.96 -4.93 2.30
CA PRO A 174 -20.89 -5.77 1.76
C PRO A 174 -21.30 -6.42 0.43
N ASP A 175 -20.47 -6.27 -0.60
CA ASP A 175 -20.63 -6.90 -1.91
C ASP A 175 -19.29 -7.46 -2.38
N VAL A 176 -18.89 -8.59 -1.82
CA VAL A 176 -17.58 -9.21 -2.10
C VAL A 176 -17.38 -9.53 -3.59
N PRO A 177 -18.38 -10.09 -4.34
CA PRO A 177 -18.24 -10.28 -5.78
C PRO A 177 -17.95 -9.00 -6.55
N LYS A 178 -18.61 -7.90 -6.21
CA LYS A 178 -18.36 -6.58 -6.81
C LYS A 178 -16.95 -6.08 -6.51
N TYR A 179 -16.51 -6.17 -5.26
CA TYR A 179 -15.17 -5.71 -4.85
C TYR A 179 -14.08 -6.50 -5.57
N THR A 180 -14.21 -7.85 -5.64
CA THR A 180 -13.22 -8.69 -6.30
C THR A 180 -13.14 -8.41 -7.80
N ALA A 181 -14.27 -8.27 -8.48
CA ALA A 181 -14.31 -7.93 -9.91
C ALA A 181 -13.71 -6.53 -10.17
N ALA A 182 -14.06 -5.53 -9.35
CA ALA A 182 -13.53 -4.18 -9.47
C ALA A 182 -12.01 -4.16 -9.21
N TYR A 183 -11.54 -4.93 -8.23
CA TYR A 183 -10.12 -5.01 -7.93
C TYR A 183 -9.32 -5.69 -9.04
N GLN A 184 -9.84 -6.78 -9.61
CA GLN A 184 -9.23 -7.43 -10.78
C GLN A 184 -9.09 -6.45 -11.95
N ALA A 185 -10.15 -5.71 -12.26
CA ALA A 185 -10.13 -4.69 -13.32
C ALA A 185 -9.11 -3.58 -13.04
N HIS A 186 -9.03 -3.10 -11.78
CA HIS A 186 -8.06 -2.10 -11.37
C HIS A 186 -6.62 -2.61 -11.52
N LEU A 187 -6.33 -3.84 -11.07
CA LEU A 187 -5.00 -4.44 -11.21
C LEU A 187 -4.62 -4.64 -12.67
N GLN A 188 -5.56 -5.05 -13.53
CA GLN A 188 -5.34 -5.16 -14.97
C GLN A 188 -5.03 -3.80 -15.62
N GLN A 189 -5.72 -2.75 -15.19
CA GLN A 189 -5.47 -1.40 -15.67
C GLN A 189 -4.11 -0.86 -15.24
N VAL A 190 -3.70 -1.11 -14.00
CA VAL A 190 -2.47 -0.56 -13.40
C VAL A 190 -1.23 -1.36 -13.80
N PHE A 191 -1.35 -2.69 -13.87
CA PHE A 191 -0.22 -3.60 -14.07
C PHE A 191 -0.28 -4.41 -15.38
N GLY A 192 -1.38 -4.31 -16.13
CA GLY A 192 -1.45 -4.93 -17.45
C GLY A 192 -0.36 -4.40 -18.36
N LEU A 193 0.24 -5.28 -19.15
CA LEU A 193 1.19 -4.87 -20.17
C LEU A 193 0.45 -3.97 -21.17
N ALA A 194 0.97 -2.78 -21.41
CA ALA A 194 0.53 -1.99 -22.56
C ALA A 194 0.80 -2.84 -23.82
N GLY A 195 -0.29 -3.25 -24.49
CA GLY A 195 -0.22 -4.02 -25.73
C GLY A 195 0.42 -3.22 -26.87
#